data_7cc17816b87d72db79dbb2d7f3167809
#
_entry.id   7cc17816b87d72db79dbb2d7f3167809
#
_cell.length_a   1.000
_cell.length_b   1.000
_cell.length_c   1.000
_cell.angle_alpha   90.00
_cell.angle_beta   90.00
_cell.angle_gamma   90.00
#
_symmetry.space_group_name_H-M   'P 1'
#
loop_
_entity.id
_entity.type
_entity.pdbx_description
1 polymer ?
#
loop_
_entity_poly.entity_id
_entity_poly.type
_entity_poly.pdbx_seq_one_letter_code
_entity_poly.pdbx_strand_id
1 'polypeptide(L)'
;TDHYVTKIDGRECLLLFPKDACLDYIYVQENILKRVRELLHQRALVVIPEVLQGVSKRINVPYGKCVVKKRIGHSALGWNRYKSHDIHIRSECVQMSKEKLETLCIHELTHNFVKGHGNNFVYKMIELGGSDAYELDQHLMEREEWPMIRWFERIK
;
A
#
# COMPACT_ATOMS: atom_id res chain seq x y z
N THR A 1 2.31 5.14 32.22
CA THR A 1 3.19 4.27 31.43
C THR A 1 4.50 4.98 31.17
N ASP A 2 5.62 4.29 31.37
CA ASP A 2 6.96 4.89 31.17
C ASP A 2 7.50 4.63 29.75
N HIS A 3 6.75 3.88 28.96
CA HIS A 3 7.14 3.46 27.62
C HIS A 3 6.00 3.62 26.63
N TYR A 4 6.36 3.72 25.34
CA TYR A 4 5.40 3.65 24.25
C TYR A 4 4.87 2.22 24.12
N VAL A 5 3.59 2.03 24.24
CA VAL A 5 2.93 0.73 24.12
C VAL A 5 1.86 0.80 23.07
N THR A 6 1.82 -0.21 22.21
CA THR A 6 0.79 -0.37 21.22
C THR A 6 -0.10 -1.56 21.58
N LYS A 7 -1.40 -1.33 21.60
CA LYS A 7 -2.41 -2.39 21.79
C LYS A 7 -3.34 -2.39 20.60
N ILE A 8 -3.62 -3.57 20.09
CA ILE A 8 -4.57 -3.78 19.00
C ILE A 8 -5.76 -4.51 19.57
N ASP A 9 -6.95 -3.96 19.37
CA ASP A 9 -8.22 -4.58 19.69
C ASP A 9 -9.15 -4.49 18.48
N GLY A 10 -9.29 -5.60 17.78
CA GLY A 10 -10.07 -5.68 16.56
C GLY A 10 -9.57 -4.69 15.49
N ARG A 11 -10.37 -3.66 15.19
CA ARG A 11 -10.05 -2.61 14.22
C ARG A 11 -9.44 -1.36 14.86
N GLU A 12 -9.40 -1.32 16.17
CA GLU A 12 -8.87 -0.19 16.92
C GLU A 12 -7.40 -0.43 17.28
N CYS A 13 -6.63 0.63 17.20
CA CYS A 13 -5.27 0.65 17.67
C CYS A 13 -5.11 1.72 18.72
N LEU A 14 -4.72 1.32 19.92
CA LEU A 14 -4.43 2.22 21.01
C LEU A 14 -2.92 2.39 21.15
N LEU A 15 -2.46 3.61 20.95
CA LEU A 15 -1.09 3.99 21.20
C LEU A 15 -1.01 4.71 22.56
N LEU A 16 -0.35 4.06 23.52
CA LEU A 16 -0.05 4.64 24.82
C LEU A 16 1.36 5.19 24.81
N PHE A 17 1.55 6.38 25.34
CA PHE A 17 2.86 7.01 25.49
C PHE A 17 3.05 7.55 26.91
N PRO A 18 4.30 7.86 27.30
CA PRO A 18 4.60 8.35 28.66
C PRO A 18 3.72 9.54 29.04
N LYS A 19 3.33 9.61 30.31
CA LYS A 19 2.42 10.63 30.83
C LYS A 19 2.95 12.05 30.63
N ASP A 20 4.27 12.22 30.70
CA ASP A 20 4.99 13.48 30.56
C ASP A 20 5.47 13.74 29.12
N ALA A 21 5.09 12.89 28.16
CA ALA A 21 5.45 13.09 26.76
C ALA A 21 4.82 14.38 26.21
N CYS A 22 5.65 15.28 25.75
CA CYS A 22 5.20 16.49 25.07
C CYS A 22 5.02 16.20 23.57
N LEU A 23 3.78 16.27 23.10
CA LEU A 23 3.43 15.96 21.71
C LEU A 23 4.04 16.93 20.69
N ASP A 24 4.45 18.11 21.13
CA ASP A 24 5.10 19.11 20.28
C ASP A 24 6.58 18.81 20.02
N TYR A 25 7.17 17.90 20.79
CA TYR A 25 8.55 17.52 20.58
C TYR A 25 8.71 16.56 19.42
N ILE A 26 9.60 16.89 18.49
CA ILE A 26 9.82 16.15 17.27
C ILE A 26 10.16 14.68 17.51
N TYR A 27 10.95 14.37 18.52
CA TYR A 27 11.30 12.98 18.82
C TYR A 27 10.09 12.16 19.32
N VAL A 28 9.13 12.80 20.00
CA VAL A 28 7.88 12.16 20.42
C VAL A 28 7.02 11.87 19.18
N GLN A 29 6.89 12.83 18.29
CA GLN A 29 6.17 12.66 17.02
C GLN A 29 6.80 11.57 16.16
N GLU A 30 8.13 11.54 16.05
CA GLU A 30 8.86 10.49 15.31
C GLU A 30 8.62 9.09 15.90
N ASN A 31 8.59 8.95 17.22
CA ASN A 31 8.31 7.67 17.89
C ASN A 31 6.87 7.22 17.65
N ILE A 32 5.90 8.12 17.74
CA ILE A 32 4.51 7.84 17.44
C ILE A 32 4.38 7.38 15.99
N LEU A 33 4.95 8.14 15.05
CA LEU A 33 4.90 7.84 13.64
C LEU A 33 5.56 6.48 13.30
N LYS A 34 6.69 6.18 13.92
CA LYS A 34 7.35 4.88 13.75
C LYS A 34 6.43 3.73 14.15
N ARG A 35 5.71 3.85 15.25
CA ARG A 35 4.77 2.82 15.71
C ARG A 35 3.54 2.70 14.81
N VAL A 36 2.98 3.81 14.37
CA VAL A 36 1.87 3.80 13.41
C VAL A 36 2.29 3.13 12.11
N ARG A 37 3.47 3.45 11.60
CA ARG A 37 4.01 2.80 10.38
C ARG A 37 4.17 1.29 10.55
N GLU A 38 4.68 0.85 11.70
CA GLU A 38 4.83 -0.57 11.98
C GLU A 38 3.48 -1.30 12.02
N LEU A 39 2.46 -0.69 12.64
CA LEU A 39 1.11 -1.22 12.67
C LEU A 39 0.50 -1.33 11.28
N LEU A 40 0.64 -0.27 10.47
CA LEU A 40 0.18 -0.29 9.08
C LEU A 40 0.90 -1.35 8.26
N HIS A 41 2.20 -1.54 8.49
CA HIS A 41 2.94 -2.60 7.84
C HIS A 41 2.42 -3.99 8.23
N GLN A 42 2.20 -4.25 9.51
CA GLN A 42 1.62 -5.51 9.97
C GLN A 42 0.23 -5.75 9.37
N ARG A 43 -0.59 -4.71 9.27
CA ARG A 43 -1.90 -4.78 8.62
C ARG A 43 -1.77 -5.06 7.12
N ALA A 44 -0.82 -4.41 6.46
CA ALA A 44 -0.54 -4.58 5.05
C ALA A 44 -0.12 -6.00 4.69
N LEU A 45 0.67 -6.66 5.56
CA LEU A 45 1.09 -8.06 5.37
C LEU A 45 -0.09 -9.04 5.30
N VAL A 46 -1.24 -8.68 5.84
CA VAL A 46 -2.47 -9.49 5.80
C VAL A 46 -3.38 -9.05 4.66
N VAL A 47 -3.69 -7.75 4.60
CA VAL A 47 -4.71 -7.21 3.69
C VAL A 47 -4.27 -7.24 2.24
N ILE A 48 -3.04 -6.82 1.94
CA ILE A 48 -2.57 -6.70 0.55
C ILE A 48 -2.53 -8.06 -0.15
N PRO A 49 -1.96 -9.13 0.44
CA PRO A 49 -2.01 -10.46 -0.19
C PRO A 49 -3.43 -10.98 -0.43
N GLU A 50 -4.35 -10.74 0.50
CA GLU A 50 -5.76 -11.15 0.34
C GLU A 50 -6.42 -10.43 -0.83
N VAL A 51 -6.22 -9.11 -0.94
CA VAL A 51 -6.78 -8.31 -2.04
C VAL A 51 -6.19 -8.75 -3.38
N LEU A 52 -4.86 -8.90 -3.46
CA LEU A 52 -4.19 -9.36 -4.68
C LEU A 52 -4.70 -10.74 -5.12
N GLN A 53 -4.85 -11.67 -4.20
CA GLN A 53 -5.36 -13.01 -4.50
C GLN A 53 -6.79 -12.95 -5.02
N GLY A 54 -7.65 -12.14 -4.41
CA GLY A 54 -9.04 -11.94 -4.85
C GLY A 54 -9.11 -11.36 -6.26
N VAL A 55 -8.31 -10.34 -6.54
CA VAL A 55 -8.21 -9.72 -7.87
C VAL A 55 -7.68 -10.71 -8.89
N SER A 56 -6.57 -11.39 -8.60
CA SER A 56 -5.97 -12.41 -9.47
C SER A 56 -6.98 -13.48 -9.91
N LYS A 57 -7.76 -13.98 -8.98
CA LYS A 57 -8.83 -14.95 -9.28
C LYS A 57 -9.93 -14.35 -10.14
N ARG A 58 -10.38 -13.15 -9.82
CA ARG A 58 -11.48 -12.47 -10.53
C ARG A 58 -11.14 -12.19 -11.99
N ILE A 59 -9.92 -11.72 -12.28
CA ILE A 59 -9.48 -11.40 -13.64
C ILE A 59 -8.73 -12.56 -14.33
N ASN A 60 -8.56 -13.68 -13.63
CA ASN A 60 -7.87 -14.88 -14.12
C ASN A 60 -6.43 -14.61 -14.61
N VAL A 61 -5.67 -13.86 -13.83
CA VAL A 61 -4.24 -13.58 -14.08
C VAL A 61 -3.42 -14.09 -12.91
N PRO A 62 -2.65 -15.17 -13.08
CA PRO A 62 -1.79 -15.69 -12.02
C PRO A 62 -0.59 -14.78 -11.76
N TYR A 63 0.00 -14.90 -10.59
CA TYR A 63 1.23 -14.23 -10.20
C TYR A 63 2.15 -15.18 -9.43
N GLY A 64 3.42 -14.81 -9.26
CA GLY A 64 4.38 -15.58 -8.50
C GLY A 64 4.16 -15.42 -7.00
N LYS A 65 4.84 -14.44 -6.39
CA LYS A 65 4.72 -14.11 -4.96
C LYS A 65 4.14 -12.73 -4.78
N CYS A 66 3.43 -12.52 -3.68
CA CYS A 66 3.08 -11.19 -3.17
C CYS A 66 4.11 -10.76 -2.14
N VAL A 67 4.79 -9.66 -2.37
CA VAL A 67 5.80 -9.12 -1.47
C VAL A 67 5.36 -7.73 -1.03
N VAL A 68 5.09 -7.59 0.25
CA VAL A 68 4.73 -6.31 0.87
C VAL A 68 5.99 -5.67 1.42
N LYS A 69 6.33 -4.47 0.95
CA LYS A 69 7.56 -3.76 1.32
C LYS A 69 7.27 -2.38 1.88
N LYS A 70 8.09 -1.95 2.83
CA LYS A 70 8.06 -0.58 3.33
C LYS A 70 8.55 0.42 2.27
N ARG A 71 9.43 0.02 1.35
CA ARG A 71 9.95 0.84 0.23
C ARG A 71 10.01 0.04 -1.06
N ILE A 72 9.62 0.69 -2.15
CA ILE A 72 9.82 0.20 -3.52
C ILE A 72 10.26 1.40 -4.36
N GLY A 73 11.51 1.44 -4.82
CA GLY A 73 12.03 2.56 -5.58
C GLY A 73 11.78 3.92 -4.93
N HIS A 74 11.80 5.01 -5.71
CA HIS A 74 11.62 6.36 -5.16
C HIS A 74 10.16 6.73 -4.90
N SER A 75 9.26 6.44 -5.82
CA SER A 75 7.86 6.85 -5.75
C SER A 75 6.86 5.76 -6.15
N ALA A 76 7.34 4.61 -6.61
CA ALA A 76 6.48 3.52 -7.05
C ALA A 76 5.64 2.97 -5.90
N LEU A 77 4.35 2.79 -6.14
CA LEU A 77 3.43 2.14 -5.19
C LEU A 77 3.51 0.62 -5.26
N GLY A 78 3.79 0.10 -6.45
CA GLY A 78 3.96 -1.31 -6.71
C GLY A 78 5.03 -1.57 -7.76
N TRP A 79 5.35 -2.82 -7.95
CA TRP A 79 6.27 -3.29 -8.97
C TRP A 79 6.03 -4.74 -9.31
N ASN A 80 5.99 -5.05 -10.61
CA ASN A 80 5.93 -6.41 -11.12
C ASN A 80 7.32 -6.86 -11.57
N ARG A 81 7.80 -7.95 -11.03
CA ARG A 81 9.01 -8.62 -11.51
C ARG A 81 8.68 -9.41 -12.78
N TYR A 82 8.93 -8.81 -13.92
CA TYR A 82 8.52 -9.34 -15.22
C TYR A 82 8.83 -10.82 -15.47
N LYS A 83 9.98 -11.31 -15.02
CA LYS A 83 10.38 -12.72 -15.24
C LYS A 83 9.64 -13.72 -14.33
N SER A 84 9.47 -13.39 -13.06
CA SER A 84 8.83 -14.25 -12.07
C SER A 84 7.36 -13.95 -11.85
N HIS A 85 6.90 -12.79 -12.32
CA HIS A 85 5.58 -12.24 -12.03
C HIS A 85 5.31 -12.05 -10.53
N ASP A 86 6.36 -11.85 -9.75
CA ASP A 86 6.21 -11.47 -8.35
C ASP A 86 5.70 -10.03 -8.28
N ILE A 87 4.68 -9.83 -7.48
CA ILE A 87 4.06 -8.52 -7.27
C ILE A 87 4.53 -7.95 -5.95
N HIS A 88 5.18 -6.79 -6.04
CA HIS A 88 5.64 -6.03 -4.89
C HIS A 88 4.70 -4.84 -4.69
N ILE A 89 4.20 -4.63 -3.48
CA ILE A 89 3.33 -3.49 -3.13
C ILE A 89 3.84 -2.86 -1.86
N ARG A 90 3.85 -1.52 -1.83
CA ARG A 90 4.23 -0.77 -0.63
C ARG A 90 3.20 -0.93 0.47
N SER A 91 3.67 -1.08 1.68
CA SER A 91 2.83 -1.23 2.87
C SER A 91 1.85 -0.07 3.06
N GLU A 92 2.27 1.16 2.74
CA GLU A 92 1.40 2.34 2.88
C GLU A 92 0.13 2.27 2.02
N CYS A 93 0.13 1.43 0.98
CA CYS A 93 -1.05 1.23 0.12
C CYS A 93 -2.23 0.58 0.87
N VAL A 94 -2.00 0.00 2.05
CA VAL A 94 -3.10 -0.48 2.91
C VAL A 94 -4.06 0.63 3.35
N GLN A 95 -3.63 1.89 3.27
CA GLN A 95 -4.44 3.07 3.56
C GLN A 95 -5.40 3.45 2.42
N MET A 96 -5.22 2.89 1.24
CA MET A 96 -6.12 3.11 0.10
C MET A 96 -7.52 2.57 0.39
N SER A 97 -8.52 3.13 -0.29
CA SER A 97 -9.81 2.46 -0.42
C SER A 97 -9.62 1.08 -1.04
N LYS A 98 -10.56 0.19 -0.80
CA LYS A 98 -10.52 -1.17 -1.38
C LYS A 98 -10.44 -1.10 -2.91
N GLU A 99 -11.23 -0.23 -3.52
CA GLU A 99 -11.28 -0.05 -4.98
C GLU A 99 -9.92 0.42 -5.53
N LYS A 100 -9.27 1.36 -4.87
CA LYS A 100 -7.93 1.83 -5.28
C LYS A 100 -6.88 0.74 -5.13
N LEU A 101 -6.91 -0.02 -4.04
CA LEU A 101 -5.97 -1.12 -3.83
C LEU A 101 -6.19 -2.25 -4.85
N GLU A 102 -7.43 -2.59 -5.16
CA GLU A 102 -7.75 -3.54 -6.22
C GLU A 102 -7.26 -3.05 -7.59
N THR A 103 -7.44 -1.77 -7.88
CA THR A 103 -6.95 -1.15 -9.12
C THR A 103 -5.42 -1.21 -9.21
N LEU A 104 -4.70 -0.93 -8.13
CA LEU A 104 -3.25 -1.09 -8.09
C LEU A 104 -2.84 -2.55 -8.37
N CYS A 105 -3.56 -3.51 -7.81
CA CYS A 105 -3.32 -4.93 -8.09
C CYS A 105 -3.53 -5.26 -9.57
N ILE A 106 -4.58 -4.73 -10.20
CA ILE A 106 -4.83 -4.90 -11.64
C ILE A 106 -3.68 -4.28 -12.46
N HIS A 107 -3.25 -3.07 -12.08
CA HIS A 107 -2.11 -2.40 -12.72
C HIS A 107 -0.87 -3.29 -12.73
N GLU A 108 -0.49 -3.79 -11.58
CA GLU A 108 0.70 -4.65 -11.46
C GLU A 108 0.54 -5.99 -12.19
N LEU A 109 -0.64 -6.60 -12.16
CA LEU A 109 -0.93 -7.82 -12.91
C LEU A 109 -0.93 -7.59 -14.42
N THR A 110 -1.31 -6.40 -14.90
CA THR A 110 -1.24 -6.02 -16.31
C THR A 110 0.19 -6.10 -16.84
N HIS A 111 1.18 -5.82 -16.00
CA HIS A 111 2.59 -5.93 -16.35
C HIS A 111 3.07 -7.38 -16.61
N ASN A 112 2.28 -8.40 -16.28
CA ASN A 112 2.56 -9.76 -16.75
C ASN A 112 2.57 -9.86 -18.29
N PHE A 113 1.84 -8.97 -18.96
CA PHE A 113 1.65 -8.98 -20.40
C PHE A 113 2.40 -7.84 -21.12
N VAL A 114 2.54 -6.69 -20.45
CA VAL A 114 3.08 -5.46 -21.04
C VAL A 114 4.04 -4.77 -20.09
N LYS A 115 5.26 -4.53 -20.53
CA LYS A 115 6.31 -3.91 -19.68
C LYS A 115 6.12 -2.42 -19.44
N GLY A 116 5.69 -1.65 -20.37
CA GLY A 116 5.60 -0.19 -20.28
C GLY A 116 4.19 0.27 -19.95
N HIS A 117 3.97 1.57 -20.02
CA HIS A 117 2.67 2.23 -19.80
C HIS A 117 2.13 2.89 -21.06
N GLY A 118 2.52 2.42 -22.24
CA GLY A 118 1.99 2.90 -23.51
C GLY A 118 0.58 2.38 -23.82
N ASN A 119 0.13 2.56 -25.07
CA ASN A 119 -1.23 2.20 -25.48
C ASN A 119 -1.55 0.71 -25.23
N ASN A 120 -0.58 -0.18 -25.42
CA ASN A 120 -0.78 -1.61 -25.17
C ASN A 120 -1.11 -1.90 -23.70
N PHE A 121 -0.47 -1.18 -22.78
CA PHE A 121 -0.79 -1.26 -21.36
C PHE A 121 -2.22 -0.80 -21.08
N VAL A 122 -2.61 0.34 -21.64
CA VAL A 122 -3.96 0.90 -21.48
C VAL A 122 -5.01 -0.10 -21.97
N TYR A 123 -4.86 -0.62 -23.17
CA TYR A 123 -5.78 -1.62 -23.71
C TYR A 123 -5.87 -2.87 -22.85
N LYS A 124 -4.72 -3.37 -22.39
CA LYS A 124 -4.69 -4.57 -21.55
C LYS A 124 -5.31 -4.32 -20.17
N MET A 125 -5.05 -3.18 -19.58
CA MET A 125 -5.64 -2.83 -18.29
C MET A 125 -7.15 -2.69 -18.37
N ILE A 126 -7.68 -2.07 -19.44
CA ILE A 126 -9.12 -1.97 -19.69
C ILE A 126 -9.73 -3.36 -19.96
N GLU A 127 -9.04 -4.21 -20.70
CA GLU A 127 -9.48 -5.59 -20.93
C GLU A 127 -9.60 -6.38 -19.61
N LEU A 128 -8.64 -6.23 -18.70
CA LEU A 128 -8.60 -6.97 -17.42
C LEU A 128 -9.53 -6.39 -16.35
N GLY A 129 -9.53 -5.08 -16.19
CA GLY A 129 -10.19 -4.40 -15.09
C GLY A 129 -11.36 -3.50 -15.45
N GLY A 130 -11.56 -3.22 -16.75
CA GLY A 130 -12.55 -2.28 -17.23
C GLY A 130 -12.06 -0.83 -17.29
N SER A 131 -12.85 0.03 -17.95
CA SER A 131 -12.53 1.45 -18.08
C SER A 131 -12.51 2.18 -16.74
N ASP A 132 -13.40 1.82 -15.80
CA ASP A 132 -13.46 2.42 -14.47
C ASP A 132 -12.17 2.17 -13.67
N ALA A 133 -11.60 0.97 -13.77
CA ALA A 133 -10.32 0.66 -13.14
C ALA A 133 -9.19 1.48 -13.76
N TYR A 134 -9.18 1.63 -15.08
CA TYR A 134 -8.18 2.47 -15.74
C TYR A 134 -8.29 3.95 -15.34
N GLU A 135 -9.50 4.50 -15.27
CA GLU A 135 -9.71 5.87 -14.78
C GLU A 135 -9.21 6.05 -13.35
N LEU A 136 -9.56 5.12 -12.47
CA LEU A 136 -9.11 5.17 -11.08
C LEU A 136 -7.59 5.04 -10.95
N ASP A 137 -6.94 4.28 -11.83
CA ASP A 137 -5.49 4.12 -11.89
C ASP A 137 -4.76 5.46 -12.08
N GLN A 138 -5.33 6.37 -12.84
CA GLN A 138 -4.76 7.71 -13.06
C GLN A 138 -4.72 8.55 -11.77
N HIS A 139 -5.48 8.17 -10.76
CA HIS A 139 -5.65 8.88 -9.48
C HIS A 139 -5.06 8.15 -8.28
N LEU A 140 -4.36 7.02 -8.48
CA LEU A 140 -3.79 6.23 -7.38
C LEU A 140 -2.79 7.01 -6.53
N MET A 141 -2.05 7.93 -7.14
CA MET A 141 -1.06 8.77 -6.46
C MET A 141 -1.68 9.97 -5.74
N GLU A 142 -2.95 10.28 -5.98
CA GLU A 142 -3.68 11.33 -5.28
C GLU A 142 -3.99 10.86 -3.86
N ARG A 143 -3.40 11.56 -2.89
CA ARG A 143 -3.43 11.14 -1.48
C ARG A 143 -4.39 11.96 -0.63
N GLU A 144 -5.29 12.71 -1.24
CA GLU A 144 -6.24 13.59 -0.53
C GLU A 144 -7.11 12.81 0.47
N GLU A 145 -7.40 11.56 0.16
CA GLU A 145 -8.17 10.65 1.01
C GLU A 145 -7.33 9.82 1.98
N TRP A 146 -6.00 9.93 1.91
CA TRP A 146 -5.11 9.17 2.78
C TRP A 146 -4.70 10.00 3.98
N PRO A 147 -4.57 9.41 5.16
CA PRO A 147 -3.79 10.03 6.21
C PRO A 147 -2.37 10.29 5.68
N MET A 148 -1.88 11.51 5.84
CA MET A 148 -0.58 11.96 5.31
C MET A 148 0.61 11.32 6.05
N ILE A 149 0.57 10.02 6.27
CA ILE A 149 1.67 9.27 6.85
C ILE A 149 2.62 8.88 5.74
N ARG A 150 3.68 9.66 5.58
CA ARG A 150 4.76 9.34 4.67
C ARG A 150 5.81 8.51 5.39
N TRP A 151 6.10 7.35 4.84
CA TRP A 151 6.93 6.34 5.53
C TRP A 151 8.36 6.78 5.79
N PHE A 152 8.90 7.74 5.04
CA PHE A 152 10.31 8.08 5.07
C PHE A 152 10.59 9.58 5.21
N GLU A 153 9.59 10.40 5.36
CA GLU A 153 9.79 11.81 5.60
C GLU A 153 9.88 12.05 7.11
N ARG A 154 10.88 12.82 7.50
CA ARG A 154 10.95 13.35 8.86
C ARG A 154 9.81 14.36 9.04
N ILE A 155 9.20 14.33 10.19
CA ILE A 155 8.28 15.37 10.60
C ILE A 155 9.14 16.64 10.79
N LYS A 156 8.80 17.69 10.07
CA LYS A 156 9.46 18.99 10.19
C LYS A 156 8.88 19.78 11.35
#